data_40d64f31fea866b927a75bfe97a1b0cb
#
_entry.id   40d64f31fea866b927a75bfe97a1b0cb
#
_cell.length_a   1.000
_cell.length_b   1.000
_cell.length_c   1.000
_cell.angle_alpha   90.00
_cell.angle_beta   90.00
_cell.angle_gamma   90.00
#
_symmetry.space_group_name_H-M   'P 1'
#
loop_
_entity.id
_entity.type
_entity.pdbx_description
1 polymer ?
#
loop_
_entity_poly.entity_id
_entity_poly.type
_entity_poly.pdbx_seq_one_letter_code
_entity_poly.pdbx_strand_id
1 'polypeptide(L)'
;MTNKVQIIPVVGLLCTVAVAGYMVAQLNGQSTAPTGDYTNASVAEVRDAQGQIVLSGQFAIAEEEDDDIERKAALEQTGVDADAAGEAEVEFAKAAPTVQEVEFAARNLQPGATFTFVIDGQDVATATADRRGNAEVELEVRLPGAPASR
;
A
#
# COMPACT_ATOMS: atom_id res chain seq x y z
N MET A 1 39.82 -24.66 36.02
CA MET A 1 39.74 -24.52 34.54
C MET A 1 38.36 -23.98 34.21
N THR A 2 38.26 -22.66 34.03
CA THR A 2 36.99 -21.98 33.89
C THR A 2 36.73 -21.75 32.39
N ASN A 3 35.77 -22.50 31.82
CA ASN A 3 35.36 -22.32 30.43
C ASN A 3 34.47 -21.08 30.31
N LYS A 4 35.00 -20.04 29.70
CA LYS A 4 34.27 -18.82 29.38
C LYS A 4 33.53 -19.02 28.06
N VAL A 5 32.21 -19.19 28.13
CA VAL A 5 31.35 -19.21 26.96
C VAL A 5 31.25 -17.77 26.43
N GLN A 6 31.79 -17.55 25.25
CA GLN A 6 31.71 -16.28 24.56
C GLN A 6 30.41 -16.24 23.77
N ILE A 7 29.47 -15.43 24.21
CA ILE A 7 28.23 -15.15 23.46
C ILE A 7 28.60 -14.12 22.40
N ILE A 8 28.53 -14.52 21.13
CA ILE A 8 28.68 -13.63 19.99
C ILE A 8 27.29 -12.99 19.76
N PRO A 9 27.16 -11.67 19.84
CA PRO A 9 25.91 -11.04 19.46
C PRO A 9 25.76 -11.14 17.94
N VAL A 10 24.70 -11.79 17.49
CA VAL A 10 24.27 -11.73 16.10
C VAL A 10 23.79 -10.30 15.87
N VAL A 11 24.63 -9.52 15.20
CA VAL A 11 24.25 -8.21 14.70
C VAL A 11 23.29 -8.45 13.54
N GLY A 12 22.01 -8.27 13.81
CA GLY A 12 21.00 -8.20 12.78
C GLY A 12 21.35 -7.09 11.80
N LEU A 13 21.57 -7.47 10.56
CA LEU A 13 21.78 -6.54 9.45
C LEU A 13 20.43 -5.85 9.16
N LEU A 14 20.25 -4.69 9.78
CA LEU A 14 19.18 -3.78 9.40
C LEU A 14 19.49 -3.35 7.95
N CYS A 15 18.79 -3.92 6.98
CA CYS A 15 18.72 -3.34 5.64
C CYS A 15 17.90 -2.05 5.73
N THR A 16 18.57 -0.94 6.04
CA THR A 16 18.02 0.38 5.81
C THR A 16 17.98 0.59 4.29
N VAL A 17 16.86 0.31 3.69
CA VAL A 17 16.55 0.85 2.37
C VAL A 17 16.36 2.35 2.58
N ALA A 18 17.34 3.12 2.12
CA ALA A 18 17.22 4.57 2.09
C ALA A 18 16.17 4.92 1.02
N VAL A 19 14.92 5.11 1.43
CA VAL A 19 13.89 5.70 0.59
C VAL A 19 14.19 7.19 0.51
N ALA A 20 14.89 7.58 -0.56
CA ALA A 20 15.10 8.97 -0.89
C ALA A 20 13.82 9.51 -1.53
N GLY A 21 13.17 10.42 -0.85
CA GLY A 21 12.19 11.35 -1.43
C GLY A 21 10.74 11.01 -1.12
N TYR A 22 10.32 11.22 0.11
CA TYR A 22 8.91 11.38 0.45
C TYR A 22 8.39 12.66 -0.23
N MET A 23 7.72 12.53 -1.34
CA MET A 23 6.75 13.51 -1.78
C MET A 23 5.46 13.23 -1.02
N VAL A 24 5.28 13.90 0.11
CA VAL A 24 3.95 14.05 0.69
C VAL A 24 3.12 14.77 -0.36
N ALA A 25 2.24 14.05 -1.04
CA ALA A 25 1.24 14.65 -1.91
C ALA A 25 0.42 15.60 -1.05
N GLN A 26 0.64 16.90 -1.20
CA GLN A 26 -0.23 17.91 -0.60
C GLN A 26 -1.58 17.80 -1.29
N LEU A 27 -2.50 17.10 -0.64
CA LEU A 27 -3.90 17.01 -1.02
C LEU A 27 -4.56 18.39 -0.84
N ASN A 28 -4.50 19.24 -1.88
CA ASN A 28 -5.40 20.37 -2.03
C ASN A 28 -6.74 19.87 -2.58
N GLY A 29 -7.51 19.23 -1.73
CA GLY A 29 -8.84 18.73 -1.96
C GLY A 29 -9.22 17.91 -0.75
N GLN A 30 -10.40 18.12 -0.19
CA GLN A 30 -10.87 17.40 1.00
C GLN A 30 -10.80 15.88 0.76
N SER A 31 -9.66 15.28 1.09
CA SER A 31 -9.57 13.86 1.28
C SER A 31 -10.25 13.57 2.61
N THR A 32 -11.48 13.15 2.56
CA THR A 32 -12.04 12.36 3.65
C THR A 32 -11.10 11.17 3.79
N ALA A 33 -10.45 11.04 4.96
CA ALA A 33 -9.65 9.87 5.23
C ALA A 33 -10.47 8.62 4.90
N PRO A 34 -9.92 7.65 4.16
CA PRO A 34 -10.64 6.44 3.84
C PRO A 34 -11.10 5.80 5.15
N THR A 35 -12.38 5.44 5.23
CA THR A 35 -13.00 4.85 6.42
C THR A 35 -13.30 3.37 6.21
N GLY A 36 -12.78 2.77 5.15
CA GLY A 36 -12.98 1.37 4.81
C GLY A 36 -12.28 0.43 5.78
N ASP A 37 -12.90 -0.74 6.02
CA ASP A 37 -12.23 -1.88 6.64
C ASP A 37 -11.71 -2.79 5.53
N TYR A 38 -10.39 -2.87 5.40
CA TYR A 38 -9.72 -3.61 4.34
C TYR A 38 -9.17 -4.96 4.79
N THR A 39 -9.52 -5.44 6.00
CA THR A 39 -9.08 -6.76 6.50
C THR A 39 -9.44 -7.91 5.57
N ASN A 40 -10.54 -7.77 4.83
CA ASN A 40 -11.02 -8.75 3.86
C ASN A 40 -10.98 -8.23 2.42
N ALA A 41 -10.08 -7.30 2.13
CA ALA A 41 -9.89 -6.77 0.79
C ALA A 41 -9.78 -7.90 -0.25
N SER A 42 -10.54 -7.79 -1.33
CA SER A 42 -10.63 -8.80 -2.37
C SER A 42 -10.06 -8.34 -3.70
N VAL A 43 -10.33 -7.10 -4.10
CA VAL A 43 -9.92 -6.55 -5.40
C VAL A 43 -9.33 -5.17 -5.24
N ALA A 44 -8.19 -4.94 -5.86
CA ALA A 44 -7.60 -3.61 -6.02
C ALA A 44 -7.70 -3.16 -7.48
N GLU A 45 -7.98 -1.89 -7.70
CA GLU A 45 -8.06 -1.27 -9.02
C GLU A 45 -7.39 0.09 -9.04
N VAL A 46 -6.87 0.46 -10.21
CA VAL A 46 -6.44 1.84 -10.52
C VAL A 46 -7.28 2.33 -11.68
N ARG A 47 -7.95 3.47 -11.49
CA ARG A 47 -8.85 4.07 -12.48
C ARG A 47 -8.32 5.40 -12.96
N ASP A 48 -8.51 5.69 -14.24
CA ASP A 48 -8.21 7.00 -14.82
C ASP A 48 -9.27 8.06 -14.45
N ALA A 49 -9.07 9.28 -14.94
CA ALA A 49 -9.99 10.40 -14.70
C ALA A 49 -11.37 10.21 -15.35
N GLN A 50 -11.53 9.28 -16.28
CA GLN A 50 -12.78 8.88 -16.93
C GLN A 50 -13.47 7.73 -16.20
N GLY A 51 -12.85 7.21 -15.13
CA GLY A 51 -13.34 6.06 -14.37
C GLY A 51 -13.07 4.71 -15.04
N GLN A 52 -12.25 4.67 -16.10
CA GLN A 52 -11.85 3.43 -16.73
C GLN A 52 -10.82 2.70 -15.87
N ILE A 53 -10.98 1.41 -15.67
CA ILE A 53 -10.04 0.58 -14.93
C ILE A 53 -8.79 0.37 -15.80
N VAL A 54 -7.66 0.92 -15.37
CA VAL A 54 -6.36 0.79 -16.05
C VAL A 54 -5.62 -0.44 -15.55
N LEU A 55 -5.66 -0.67 -14.25
CA LEU A 55 -5.04 -1.81 -13.57
C LEU A 55 -6.06 -2.50 -12.66
N SER A 56 -5.97 -3.81 -12.55
CA SER A 56 -6.78 -4.59 -11.59
C SER A 56 -6.03 -5.82 -11.11
N GLY A 57 -6.25 -6.21 -9.83
CA GLY A 57 -5.67 -7.39 -9.22
C GLY A 57 -6.50 -7.91 -8.06
N GLN A 58 -6.33 -9.19 -7.73
CA GLN A 58 -6.98 -9.82 -6.59
C GLN A 58 -6.00 -9.92 -5.43
N PHE A 59 -6.45 -9.54 -4.22
CA PHE A 59 -5.68 -9.73 -3.02
C PHE A 59 -5.59 -11.20 -2.63
N ALA A 60 -4.38 -11.62 -2.26
CA ALA A 60 -4.13 -12.88 -1.59
C ALA A 60 -3.31 -12.61 -0.31
N ILE A 61 -3.38 -13.51 0.65
CA ILE A 61 -2.48 -13.46 1.81
C ILE A 61 -1.08 -13.76 1.29
N ALA A 62 -0.18 -12.78 1.43
CA ALA A 62 1.21 -12.87 1.01
C ALA A 62 2.08 -13.39 2.15
N GLU A 63 1.90 -12.80 3.34
CA GLU A 63 2.58 -13.23 4.55
C GLU A 63 1.60 -13.28 5.72
N GLU A 64 1.81 -14.24 6.59
CA GLU A 64 1.10 -14.40 7.83
C GLU A 64 2.14 -14.70 8.92
N GLU A 65 2.54 -13.66 9.63
CA GLU A 65 3.39 -13.76 10.80
C GLU A 65 2.57 -13.95 12.07
N ASP A 66 3.24 -14.15 13.22
CA ASP A 66 2.55 -14.45 14.49
C ASP A 66 1.52 -13.37 14.86
N ASP A 67 1.84 -12.10 14.62
CA ASP A 67 1.03 -10.95 15.05
C ASP A 67 0.39 -10.16 13.92
N ASP A 68 0.84 -10.30 12.66
CA ASP A 68 0.43 -9.48 11.52
C ASP A 68 -0.04 -10.29 10.32
N ILE A 69 -0.88 -9.68 9.50
CA ILE A 69 -1.33 -10.20 8.21
C ILE A 69 -1.01 -9.16 7.14
N GLU A 70 -0.33 -9.62 6.10
CA GLU A 70 -0.08 -8.88 4.88
C GLU A 70 -0.88 -9.51 3.73
N ARG A 71 -1.63 -8.67 3.01
CA ARG A 71 -2.33 -9.05 1.77
C ARG A 71 -1.73 -8.28 0.61
N LYS A 72 -1.42 -8.97 -0.48
CA LYS A 72 -0.90 -8.36 -1.72
C LYS A 72 -1.76 -8.67 -2.92
N ALA A 73 -1.84 -7.72 -3.83
CA ALA A 73 -2.43 -7.87 -5.15
C ALA A 73 -1.43 -7.39 -6.21
N ALA A 74 -1.01 -8.27 -7.10
CA ALA A 74 -0.34 -7.85 -8.33
C ALA A 74 -1.38 -7.22 -9.26
N LEU A 75 -1.14 -5.98 -9.68
CA LEU A 75 -2.04 -5.24 -10.55
C LEU A 75 -1.59 -5.38 -12.00
N GLU A 76 -2.44 -6.01 -12.80
CA GLU A 76 -2.22 -6.23 -14.21
C GLU A 76 -3.03 -5.25 -15.06
N GLN A 77 -2.52 -4.92 -16.24
CA GLN A 77 -3.18 -4.03 -17.19
C GLN A 77 -4.50 -4.65 -17.71
N THR A 78 -5.50 -3.80 -17.96
CA THR A 78 -6.82 -4.20 -18.44
C THR A 78 -7.01 -3.98 -19.95
N GLY A 79 -5.98 -3.48 -20.64
CA GLY A 79 -6.01 -3.14 -22.07
C GLY A 79 -6.22 -1.65 -22.35
N VAL A 80 -6.43 -0.83 -21.33
CA VAL A 80 -6.52 0.64 -21.47
C VAL A 80 -5.12 1.23 -21.63
N ASP A 81 -4.16 0.74 -20.83
CA ASP A 81 -2.75 1.09 -20.90
C ASP A 81 -1.92 -0.20 -20.89
N ALA A 82 -1.37 -0.57 -22.05
CA ALA A 82 -0.77 -1.88 -22.25
C ALA A 82 0.51 -2.13 -21.47
N ASP A 83 1.20 -1.08 -21.06
CA ASP A 83 2.49 -1.17 -20.37
C ASP A 83 2.35 -0.95 -18.84
N ALA A 84 1.15 -0.54 -18.39
CA ALA A 84 0.90 -0.29 -16.98
C ALA A 84 1.01 -1.57 -16.15
N ALA A 85 1.57 -1.45 -14.96
CA ALA A 85 1.65 -2.51 -13.98
C ALA A 85 1.72 -1.91 -12.56
N GLY A 86 1.42 -2.69 -11.54
CA GLY A 86 1.49 -2.20 -10.18
C GLY A 86 1.32 -3.29 -9.15
N GLU A 87 1.23 -2.87 -7.91
CA GLU A 87 0.89 -3.69 -6.76
C GLU A 87 0.08 -2.90 -5.75
N ALA A 88 -0.70 -3.60 -4.97
CA ALA A 88 -1.40 -3.07 -3.83
C ALA A 88 -1.15 -3.96 -2.62
N GLU A 89 -1.05 -3.34 -1.45
CA GLU A 89 -0.78 -4.01 -0.19
C GLU A 89 -1.72 -3.50 0.90
N VAL A 90 -2.14 -4.40 1.77
CA VAL A 90 -2.88 -4.09 3.00
C VAL A 90 -2.25 -4.89 4.12
N GLU A 91 -1.74 -4.18 5.15
CA GLU A 91 -1.16 -4.77 6.35
C GLU A 91 -1.96 -4.39 7.59
N PHE A 92 -2.13 -5.32 8.51
CA PHE A 92 -2.82 -5.10 9.79
C PHE A 92 -2.49 -6.15 10.84
N ALA A 93 -2.55 -5.75 12.12
CA ALA A 93 -2.36 -6.67 13.23
C ALA A 93 -3.58 -7.61 13.41
N LYS A 94 -3.33 -8.92 13.55
CA LYS A 94 -4.37 -9.94 13.76
C LYS A 94 -5.25 -9.70 14.99
N ALA A 95 -4.61 -9.29 16.10
CA ALA A 95 -5.30 -9.12 17.37
C ALA A 95 -6.17 -7.86 17.43
N ALA A 96 -5.83 -6.83 16.66
CA ALA A 96 -6.52 -5.54 16.65
C ALA A 96 -6.42 -4.88 15.27
N PRO A 97 -7.16 -5.32 14.26
CA PRO A 97 -7.08 -4.80 12.88
C PRO A 97 -7.70 -3.40 12.73
N THR A 98 -7.68 -2.60 13.79
CA THR A 98 -8.26 -1.25 13.81
C THR A 98 -7.36 -0.19 13.22
N VAL A 99 -6.08 -0.50 13.03
CA VAL A 99 -5.12 0.31 12.28
C VAL A 99 -4.64 -0.56 11.12
N GLN A 100 -4.75 -0.04 9.91
CA GLN A 100 -4.40 -0.74 8.69
C GLN A 100 -3.50 0.18 7.86
N GLU A 101 -2.42 -0.37 7.32
CA GLU A 101 -1.61 0.30 6.32
C GLU A 101 -2.07 -0.14 4.93
N VAL A 102 -2.26 0.82 4.04
CA VAL A 102 -2.68 0.58 2.66
C VAL A 102 -1.67 1.25 1.75
N GLU A 103 -1.04 0.46 0.91
CA GLU A 103 -0.07 0.92 -0.05
C GLU A 103 -0.47 0.55 -1.48
N PHE A 104 -0.24 1.47 -2.42
CA PHE A 104 -0.32 1.24 -3.84
C PHE A 104 0.93 1.78 -4.52
N ALA A 105 1.51 0.99 -5.40
CA ALA A 105 2.56 1.40 -6.31
C ALA A 105 2.17 1.02 -7.75
N ALA A 106 2.04 2.03 -8.62
CA ALA A 106 1.73 1.83 -10.03
C ALA A 106 2.79 2.50 -10.91
N ARG A 107 3.11 1.88 -12.03
CA ARG A 107 4.16 2.32 -12.95
C ARG A 107 3.70 2.24 -14.40
N ASN A 108 4.45 2.96 -15.27
CA ASN A 108 4.18 3.08 -16.70
C ASN A 108 2.78 3.64 -16.99
N LEU A 109 2.25 4.44 -16.09
CA LEU A 109 1.02 5.19 -16.29
C LEU A 109 1.28 6.41 -17.16
N GLN A 110 0.22 7.03 -17.70
CA GLN A 110 0.36 8.30 -18.45
C GLN A 110 0.94 9.40 -17.54
N PRO A 111 2.13 9.95 -17.82
CA PRO A 111 2.72 11.00 -17.02
C PRO A 111 1.83 12.24 -16.88
N GLY A 112 1.71 12.75 -15.67
CA GLY A 112 0.90 13.94 -15.35
C GLY A 112 -0.60 13.70 -15.29
N ALA A 113 -1.09 12.49 -15.58
CA ALA A 113 -2.50 12.14 -15.38
C ALA A 113 -2.77 11.79 -13.91
N THR A 114 -4.00 12.03 -13.46
CA THR A 114 -4.46 11.69 -12.11
C THR A 114 -5.22 10.37 -12.15
N PHE A 115 -4.92 9.51 -11.20
CA PHE A 115 -5.51 8.19 -11.06
C PHE A 115 -6.19 8.06 -9.69
N THR A 116 -7.28 7.29 -9.65
CA THR A 116 -7.97 6.91 -8.41
C THR A 116 -7.63 5.46 -8.07
N PHE A 117 -7.17 5.23 -6.85
CA PHE A 117 -6.88 3.93 -6.29
C PHE A 117 -8.09 3.43 -5.52
N VAL A 118 -8.50 2.20 -5.77
CA VAL A 118 -9.80 1.65 -5.35
C VAL A 118 -9.59 0.27 -4.73
N ILE A 119 -10.26 -0.01 -3.61
CA ILE A 119 -10.36 -1.35 -3.01
C ILE A 119 -11.84 -1.72 -2.91
N ASP A 120 -12.22 -2.87 -3.46
CA ASP A 120 -13.59 -3.40 -3.44
C ASP A 120 -14.65 -2.37 -3.89
N GLY A 121 -14.30 -1.56 -4.88
CA GLY A 121 -15.18 -0.52 -5.44
C GLY A 121 -15.25 0.78 -4.61
N GLN A 122 -14.49 0.91 -3.52
CA GLN A 122 -14.39 2.12 -2.72
C GLN A 122 -13.12 2.90 -3.08
N ASP A 123 -13.26 4.19 -3.33
CA ASP A 123 -12.14 5.07 -3.58
C ASP A 123 -11.30 5.21 -2.29
N VAL A 124 -10.03 4.85 -2.37
CA VAL A 124 -9.07 4.92 -1.27
C VAL A 124 -8.31 6.25 -1.32
N ALA A 125 -7.77 6.59 -2.48
CA ALA A 125 -6.99 7.81 -2.69
C ALA A 125 -6.91 8.18 -4.16
N THR A 126 -6.35 9.38 -4.42
CA THR A 126 -5.95 9.80 -5.75
C THR A 126 -4.49 10.23 -5.76
N ALA A 127 -3.77 9.91 -6.82
CA ALA A 127 -2.42 10.42 -7.04
C ALA A 127 -2.21 10.80 -8.51
N THR A 128 -1.28 11.71 -8.74
CA THR A 128 -0.89 12.12 -10.10
C THR A 128 0.43 11.42 -10.46
N ALA A 129 0.45 10.73 -11.59
CA ALA A 129 1.65 10.06 -12.08
C ALA A 129 2.77 11.07 -12.34
N ASP A 130 3.96 10.74 -11.90
CA ASP A 130 5.16 11.55 -12.10
C ASP A 130 5.59 11.58 -13.58
N ARG A 131 6.70 12.25 -13.88
CA ARG A 131 7.23 12.35 -15.27
C ARG A 131 7.67 11.00 -15.84
N ARG A 132 7.85 9.99 -15.00
CA ARG A 132 8.23 8.62 -15.39
C ARG A 132 7.03 7.68 -15.48
N GLY A 133 5.84 8.18 -15.14
CA GLY A 133 4.62 7.39 -15.10
C GLY A 133 4.43 6.59 -13.82
N ASN A 134 5.07 6.99 -12.70
CA ASN A 134 4.87 6.34 -11.42
C ASN A 134 3.85 7.10 -10.59
N ALA A 135 2.98 6.39 -9.90
CA ALA A 135 2.06 6.92 -8.90
C ALA A 135 2.05 6.00 -7.69
N GLU A 136 2.25 6.58 -6.51
CA GLU A 136 2.33 5.87 -5.24
C GLU A 136 1.37 6.50 -4.23
N VAL A 137 0.77 5.65 -3.40
CA VAL A 137 -0.11 6.04 -2.30
C VAL A 137 0.24 5.18 -1.10
N GLU A 138 0.46 5.80 0.04
CA GLU A 138 0.66 5.16 1.34
C GLU A 138 -0.26 5.83 2.34
N LEU A 139 -1.09 5.06 3.03
CA LEU A 139 -2.12 5.55 3.93
C LEU A 139 -2.23 4.69 5.17
N GLU A 140 -2.36 5.34 6.34
CA GLU A 140 -2.81 4.69 7.55
C GLU A 140 -4.32 4.89 7.70
N VAL A 141 -5.07 3.82 7.75
CA VAL A 141 -6.52 3.82 7.94
C VAL A 141 -6.83 3.41 9.38
N ARG A 142 -7.58 4.26 10.09
CA ARG A 142 -7.99 4.01 11.47
C ARG A 142 -9.47 3.76 11.54
N LEU A 143 -9.83 2.57 11.99
CA LEU A 143 -11.23 2.21 12.23
C LEU A 143 -11.72 2.73 13.60
N PRO A 144 -13.05 2.87 13.78
CA PRO A 144 -13.61 3.21 15.08
C PRO A 144 -13.16 2.25 16.17
N GLY A 145 -12.63 2.79 17.27
CA GLY A 145 -12.07 2.01 18.37
C GLY A 145 -10.54 1.85 18.33
N ALA A 146 -9.87 2.33 17.31
CA ALA A 146 -8.42 2.35 17.26
C ALA A 146 -7.85 3.19 18.42
N PRO A 147 -6.75 2.74 19.07
CA PRO A 147 -6.09 3.54 20.09
C PRO A 147 -5.56 4.85 19.48
N ALA A 148 -5.63 5.94 20.25
CA ALA A 148 -5.02 7.19 19.80
C ALA A 148 -3.50 7.01 19.66
N SER A 149 -2.92 7.50 18.57
CA SER A 149 -1.47 7.58 18.41
C SER A 149 -0.90 8.46 19.52
N ARG A 150 0.14 7.97 20.20
CA ARG A 150 0.87 8.71 21.27
C ARG A 150 1.92 9.61 20.65
#